data_92dcae97a7e2db51bdbe568568e6d0f9
#
_entry.id   92dcae97a7e2db51bdbe568568e6d0f9
#
_cell.length_a   1.000
_cell.length_b   1.000
_cell.length_c   1.000
_cell.angle_alpha   90.00
_cell.angle_beta   90.00
_cell.angle_gamma   90.00
#
_symmetry.space_group_name_H-M   'P 1'
#
loop_
_entity.id
_entity.type
_entity.pdbx_description
1 polymer ?
#
loop_
_entity_poly.entity_id
_entity_poly.type
_entity_poly.pdbx_seq_one_letter_code
_entity_poly.pdbx_strand_id
1 'polypeptide(L)'
;MTATTKTKTGKKPGRPRKVVDTPIKQLPNPPLAFEVLDLASKQRSANKKVEVLKTYEHVSLKMLLLWNFDESVQSALPDGEVPYESYDEQTSSSGTLSKKIDLETRKMYETGSFSIGNADVQGRTTIRRECKNFYHFVKGGNDAMKNLRRESMFINLLQGLHPLEAEILALVKDKELESKYKISRSIVEEAYPDIVWRDRA
;
A
#
# COMPACT_ATOMS: atom_id res chain seq x y z
N MET A 1 -67.97 -13.85 -20.15
CA MET A 1 -66.66 -14.03 -19.44
C MET A 1 -65.60 -13.34 -20.24
N THR A 2 -65.25 -12.10 -19.86
CA THR A 2 -64.29 -11.27 -20.56
C THR A 2 -62.96 -11.22 -19.77
N ALA A 3 -61.92 -11.79 -20.33
CA ALA A 3 -60.59 -11.81 -19.72
C ALA A 3 -59.85 -10.48 -20.00
N THR A 4 -59.49 -9.78 -18.92
CA THR A 4 -58.76 -8.50 -18.98
C THR A 4 -57.25 -8.79 -18.95
N THR A 5 -56.60 -8.54 -20.05
CA THR A 5 -55.10 -8.67 -20.20
C THR A 5 -54.44 -7.44 -19.58
N LYS A 6 -53.66 -7.64 -18.49
CA LYS A 6 -52.84 -6.60 -17.88
C LYS A 6 -51.53 -6.43 -18.70
N THR A 7 -51.36 -5.29 -19.34
CA THR A 7 -50.14 -4.85 -20.01
C THR A 7 -49.06 -4.50 -18.98
N LYS A 8 -47.89 -5.17 -19.04
CA LYS A 8 -46.70 -4.84 -18.27
C LYS A 8 -46.04 -3.58 -18.84
N THR A 9 -46.07 -2.48 -18.10
CA THR A 9 -45.32 -1.25 -18.40
C THR A 9 -43.81 -1.50 -18.24
N GLY A 10 -43.08 -1.49 -19.36
CA GLY A 10 -41.62 -1.60 -19.37
C GLY A 10 -40.95 -0.37 -18.72
N LYS A 11 -40.10 -0.60 -17.74
CA LYS A 11 -39.22 0.42 -17.17
C LYS A 11 -38.32 1.01 -18.27
N LYS A 12 -38.38 2.32 -18.48
CA LYS A 12 -37.45 3.04 -19.36
C LYS A 12 -36.00 2.88 -18.85
N PRO A 13 -35.02 2.61 -19.74
CA PRO A 13 -33.62 2.55 -19.35
C PRO A 13 -33.17 3.91 -18.79
N GLY A 14 -32.57 3.90 -17.60
CA GLY A 14 -32.09 5.10 -16.93
C GLY A 14 -31.02 5.79 -17.78
N ARG A 15 -31.09 7.12 -17.82
CA ARG A 15 -30.12 7.98 -18.51
C ARG A 15 -28.69 7.66 -18.01
N PRO A 16 -27.71 7.44 -18.91
CA PRO A 16 -26.35 7.16 -18.48
C PRO A 16 -25.84 8.32 -17.62
N ARG A 17 -25.39 8.02 -16.38
CA ARG A 17 -24.78 9.02 -15.51
C ARG A 17 -23.50 9.51 -16.18
N LYS A 18 -23.41 10.80 -16.47
CA LYS A 18 -22.17 11.45 -16.89
C LYS A 18 -21.14 11.17 -15.81
N VAL A 19 -20.09 10.44 -16.14
CA VAL A 19 -18.90 10.31 -15.28
C VAL A 19 -18.24 11.68 -15.31
N VAL A 20 -18.37 12.42 -14.22
CA VAL A 20 -17.61 13.67 -14.04
C VAL A 20 -16.18 13.24 -13.76
N ASP A 21 -15.30 13.47 -14.71
CA ASP A 21 -13.87 13.25 -14.52
C ASP A 21 -13.34 14.30 -13.54
N THR A 22 -13.29 13.93 -12.26
CA THR A 22 -12.57 14.72 -11.26
C THR A 22 -11.08 14.62 -11.56
N PRO A 23 -10.36 15.75 -11.66
CA PRO A 23 -8.92 15.72 -11.90
C PRO A 23 -8.21 14.97 -10.76
N ILE A 24 -7.23 14.14 -11.12
CA ILE A 24 -6.43 13.41 -10.15
C ILE A 24 -5.66 14.44 -9.31
N LYS A 25 -5.78 14.37 -7.98
CA LYS A 25 -5.07 15.26 -7.06
C LYS A 25 -3.57 15.10 -7.29
N GLN A 26 -2.87 16.21 -7.52
CA GLN A 26 -1.41 16.19 -7.63
C GLN A 26 -0.77 15.90 -6.28
N LEU A 27 0.17 14.98 -6.26
CA LEU A 27 0.98 14.65 -5.09
C LEU A 27 2.26 15.50 -5.06
N PRO A 28 2.90 15.67 -3.90
CA PRO A 28 4.20 16.31 -3.81
C PRO A 28 5.25 15.54 -4.61
N ASN A 29 6.33 16.18 -4.98
CA ASN A 29 7.42 15.56 -5.73
C ASN A 29 8.72 15.58 -4.90
N PRO A 30 9.27 14.44 -4.53
CA PRO A 30 8.84 13.06 -4.80
C PRO A 30 7.75 12.59 -3.80
N PRO A 31 6.70 11.87 -4.26
CA PRO A 31 5.67 11.35 -3.38
C PRO A 31 6.18 10.15 -2.57
N LEU A 32 5.61 9.95 -1.39
CA LEU A 32 5.81 8.74 -0.60
C LEU A 32 4.95 7.59 -1.14
N ALA A 33 5.37 6.35 -0.89
CA ALA A 33 4.67 5.18 -1.42
C ALA A 33 3.22 5.10 -0.97
N PHE A 34 2.93 5.44 0.30
CA PHE A 34 1.57 5.43 0.82
C PHE A 34 0.67 6.47 0.15
N GLU A 35 1.21 7.64 -0.23
CA GLU A 35 0.43 8.69 -0.89
C GLU A 35 -0.04 8.23 -2.27
N VAL A 36 0.83 7.54 -3.00
CA VAL A 36 0.49 6.99 -4.33
C VAL A 36 -0.56 5.89 -4.21
N LEU A 37 -0.37 4.95 -3.27
CA LEU A 37 -1.31 3.84 -3.06
C LEU A 37 -2.67 4.33 -2.54
N ASP A 38 -2.69 5.31 -1.62
CA ASP A 38 -3.92 5.91 -1.11
C ASP A 38 -4.68 6.66 -2.24
N LEU A 39 -3.95 7.44 -3.05
CA LEU A 39 -4.55 8.12 -4.20
C LEU A 39 -5.14 7.12 -5.20
N ALA A 40 -4.43 6.03 -5.50
CA ALA A 40 -4.91 4.98 -6.37
C ALA A 40 -6.13 4.26 -5.77
N SER A 41 -6.13 3.97 -4.46
CA SER A 41 -7.24 3.30 -3.77
C SER A 41 -8.54 4.07 -3.82
N LYS A 42 -8.48 5.41 -3.80
CA LYS A 42 -9.62 6.32 -3.87
C LYS A 42 -10.25 6.40 -5.26
N GLN A 43 -9.56 5.91 -6.30
CA GLN A 43 -10.12 5.87 -7.64
C GLN A 43 -11.15 4.75 -7.78
N ARG A 44 -12.31 5.07 -8.37
CA ARG A 44 -13.41 4.10 -8.58
C ARG A 44 -13.17 3.17 -9.78
N SER A 45 -12.46 3.64 -10.79
CA SER A 45 -12.21 2.92 -12.04
C SER A 45 -10.82 2.27 -12.00
N ALA A 46 -10.72 1.03 -12.50
CA ALA A 46 -9.44 0.34 -12.68
C ALA A 46 -8.48 1.16 -13.55
N ASN A 47 -8.96 1.70 -14.68
CA ASN A 47 -8.15 2.52 -15.59
C ASN A 47 -7.56 3.76 -14.89
N LYS A 48 -8.32 4.42 -13.99
CA LYS A 48 -7.81 5.55 -13.21
C LYS A 48 -6.78 5.12 -12.16
N LYS A 49 -6.92 3.93 -11.57
CA LYS A 49 -5.89 3.38 -10.69
C LYS A 49 -4.59 3.12 -11.44
N VAL A 50 -4.69 2.53 -12.63
CA VAL A 50 -3.56 2.31 -13.55
C VAL A 50 -2.90 3.63 -13.92
N GLU A 51 -3.68 4.66 -14.26
CA GLU A 51 -3.18 5.99 -14.60
C GLU A 51 -2.38 6.61 -13.45
N VAL A 52 -2.89 6.53 -12.21
CA VAL A 52 -2.17 7.01 -11.00
C VAL A 52 -0.85 6.27 -10.84
N LEU A 53 -0.86 4.93 -10.92
CA LEU A 53 0.35 4.13 -10.76
C LEU A 53 1.41 4.46 -11.84
N LYS A 54 0.99 4.65 -13.08
CA LYS A 54 1.88 5.08 -14.19
C LYS A 54 2.42 6.48 -13.99
N THR A 55 1.58 7.43 -13.54
CA THR A 55 1.97 8.82 -13.33
C THR A 55 3.06 8.96 -12.27
N TYR A 56 2.97 8.16 -11.20
CA TYR A 56 3.92 8.18 -10.08
C TYR A 56 4.83 6.94 -10.07
N GLU A 57 5.15 6.44 -11.25
CA GLU A 57 6.00 5.27 -11.41
C GLU A 57 7.37 5.46 -10.74
N HIS A 58 7.78 4.47 -9.95
CA HIS A 58 9.10 4.41 -9.36
C HIS A 58 9.51 2.96 -9.06
N VAL A 59 10.81 2.68 -9.14
CA VAL A 59 11.37 1.35 -8.89
C VAL A 59 10.96 0.80 -7.52
N SER A 60 10.97 1.64 -6.48
CA SER A 60 10.58 1.21 -5.14
C SER A 60 9.12 0.75 -5.06
N LEU A 61 8.22 1.42 -5.78
CA LEU A 61 6.81 1.05 -5.84
C LEU A 61 6.63 -0.28 -6.59
N LYS A 62 7.34 -0.46 -7.71
CA LYS A 62 7.35 -1.73 -8.44
C LYS A 62 7.86 -2.88 -7.57
N MET A 63 8.94 -2.66 -6.82
CA MET A 63 9.50 -3.68 -5.91
C MET A 63 8.52 -4.06 -4.78
N LEU A 64 7.82 -3.09 -4.20
CA LEU A 64 6.76 -3.34 -3.22
C LEU A 64 5.63 -4.20 -3.79
N LEU A 65 5.13 -3.80 -4.96
CA LEU A 65 4.02 -4.49 -5.61
C LEU A 65 4.43 -5.88 -6.08
N LEU A 66 5.66 -6.03 -6.58
CA LEU A 66 6.22 -7.34 -6.92
C LEU A 66 6.30 -8.24 -5.68
N TRP A 67 6.83 -7.74 -4.57
CA TRP A 67 6.91 -8.51 -3.33
C TRP A 67 5.53 -8.96 -2.84
N ASN A 68 4.52 -8.08 -2.92
CA ASN A 68 3.16 -8.41 -2.48
C ASN A 68 2.45 -9.42 -3.40
N PHE A 69 2.53 -9.23 -4.71
CA PHE A 69 1.67 -9.95 -5.66
C PHE A 69 2.33 -11.14 -6.38
N ASP A 70 3.67 -11.20 -6.41
CA ASP A 70 4.37 -12.35 -6.99
C ASP A 70 4.42 -13.50 -5.98
N GLU A 71 3.86 -14.66 -6.34
CA GLU A 71 3.82 -15.83 -5.48
C GLU A 71 5.20 -16.46 -5.28
N SER A 72 6.11 -16.27 -6.23
CA SER A 72 7.49 -16.76 -6.11
C SER A 72 8.30 -15.97 -5.07
N VAL A 73 7.95 -14.73 -4.83
CA VAL A 73 8.60 -13.87 -3.84
C VAL A 73 7.99 -14.14 -2.47
N GLN A 74 8.70 -14.93 -1.67
CA GLN A 74 8.27 -15.29 -0.31
C GLN A 74 9.01 -14.46 0.72
N SER A 75 8.29 -13.98 1.75
CA SER A 75 8.91 -13.36 2.90
C SER A 75 9.79 -14.35 3.66
N ALA A 76 10.95 -13.88 4.10
CA ALA A 76 11.84 -14.60 5.02
C ALA A 76 11.65 -14.13 6.48
N LEU A 77 10.65 -13.27 6.72
CA LEU A 77 10.24 -12.78 8.02
C LEU A 77 9.08 -13.62 8.56
N PRO A 78 8.88 -13.68 9.88
CA PRO A 78 7.71 -14.32 10.48
C PRO A 78 6.41 -13.65 10.01
N ASP A 79 5.36 -14.45 9.85
CA ASP A 79 4.02 -13.94 9.57
C ASP A 79 3.41 -13.27 10.81
N GLY A 80 2.49 -12.35 10.59
CA GLY A 80 1.73 -11.70 11.64
C GLY A 80 2.35 -10.39 12.14
N GLU A 81 1.87 -9.94 13.28
CA GLU A 81 2.23 -8.64 13.84
C GLU A 81 3.72 -8.52 14.16
N VAL A 82 4.30 -7.39 13.77
CA VAL A 82 5.70 -7.08 14.07
C VAL A 82 5.78 -6.46 15.47
N PRO A 83 6.62 -7.00 16.38
CA PRO A 83 6.89 -6.34 17.64
C PRO A 83 7.58 -5.01 17.38
N TYR A 84 7.05 -3.95 17.96
CA TYR A 84 7.53 -2.60 17.73
C TYR A 84 7.77 -1.90 19.07
N GLU A 85 9.01 -1.61 19.37
CA GLU A 85 9.39 -0.77 20.50
C GLU A 85 9.71 0.64 19.99
N SER A 86 9.06 1.64 20.58
CA SER A 86 9.38 3.03 20.26
C SER A 86 10.66 3.44 20.96
N TYR A 87 11.57 4.10 20.24
CA TYR A 87 12.77 4.71 20.82
C TYR A 87 12.47 5.98 21.65
N ASP A 88 11.24 6.50 21.63
CA ASP A 88 10.87 7.63 22.47
C ASP A 88 10.66 7.16 23.91
N GLU A 89 11.61 7.45 24.77
CA GLU A 89 11.63 7.13 26.20
C GLU A 89 10.42 7.69 26.99
N GLN A 90 9.63 8.59 26.40
CA GLN A 90 8.45 9.19 27.04
C GLN A 90 7.14 8.41 26.83
N THR A 91 7.12 7.43 25.95
CA THR A 91 5.96 6.56 25.74
C THR A 91 6.38 5.10 25.80
N SER A 92 6.72 4.63 26.98
CA SER A 92 6.98 3.21 27.27
C SER A 92 5.67 2.39 27.23
N SER A 93 5.00 2.37 26.11
CA SER A 93 4.00 1.36 25.84
C SER A 93 4.59 0.40 24.80
N SER A 94 5.12 -0.71 25.30
CA SER A 94 5.34 -1.89 24.48
C SER A 94 4.03 -2.22 23.78
N GLY A 95 3.96 -1.96 22.49
CA GLY A 95 2.78 -2.13 21.67
C GLY A 95 3.13 -2.78 20.36
N THR A 96 2.16 -3.38 19.71
CA THR A 96 2.31 -3.84 18.33
C THR A 96 2.43 -2.63 17.41
N LEU A 97 3.08 -2.81 16.27
CA LEU A 97 3.20 -1.77 15.23
C LEU A 97 1.82 -1.18 14.86
N SER A 98 0.78 -2.01 14.77
CA SER A 98 -0.59 -1.59 14.49
C SER A 98 -1.10 -0.54 15.47
N LYS A 99 -0.92 -0.74 16.78
CA LYS A 99 -1.35 0.23 17.80
C LYS A 99 -0.62 1.57 17.67
N LYS A 100 0.66 1.54 17.33
CA LYS A 100 1.42 2.77 17.14
C LYS A 100 1.00 3.50 15.88
N ILE A 101 0.78 2.78 14.78
CA ILE A 101 0.27 3.37 13.53
C ILE A 101 -1.07 4.05 13.79
N ASP A 102 -1.99 3.40 14.49
CA ASP A 102 -3.29 3.97 14.83
C ASP A 102 -3.15 5.24 15.67
N LEU A 103 -2.25 5.23 16.65
CA LEU A 103 -1.99 6.39 17.50
C LEU A 103 -1.41 7.56 16.70
N GLU A 104 -0.39 7.30 15.88
CA GLU A 104 0.25 8.35 15.06
C GLU A 104 -0.69 8.86 13.97
N THR A 105 -1.46 7.98 13.34
CA THR A 105 -2.49 8.37 12.37
C THR A 105 -3.55 9.26 13.03
N ARG A 106 -3.98 8.91 14.25
CA ARG A 106 -4.94 9.72 15.01
C ARG A 106 -4.36 11.10 15.35
N LYS A 107 -3.12 11.17 15.83
CA LYS A 107 -2.44 12.44 16.08
C LYS A 107 -2.33 13.30 14.82
N MET A 108 -2.01 12.71 13.67
CA MET A 108 -1.96 13.42 12.39
C MET A 108 -3.31 14.03 12.02
N TYR A 109 -4.42 13.30 12.24
CA TYR A 109 -5.77 13.82 12.01
C TYR A 109 -6.11 14.95 12.97
N GLU A 110 -5.80 14.82 14.25
CA GLU A 110 -6.09 15.81 15.28
C GLU A 110 -5.29 17.10 15.10
N THR A 111 -4.04 17.00 14.69
CA THR A 111 -3.15 18.16 14.48
C THR A 111 -3.29 18.80 13.10
N GLY A 112 -4.11 18.24 12.21
CA GLY A 112 -4.23 18.69 10.82
C GLY A 112 -2.95 18.51 9.99
N SER A 113 -1.95 17.81 10.54
CA SER A 113 -0.66 17.55 9.90
C SER A 113 -0.73 16.51 8.76
N PHE A 114 -1.94 16.10 8.40
CA PHE A 114 -2.20 15.28 7.20
C PHE A 114 -2.00 16.09 5.90
N SER A 115 -1.26 17.19 6.01
CA SER A 115 -0.86 17.98 4.86
C SER A 115 0.25 17.23 4.12
N ILE A 116 -0.13 16.62 3.03
CA ILE A 116 0.75 16.03 2.04
C ILE A 116 1.91 17.01 1.78
N GLY A 117 3.14 16.60 2.07
CA GLY A 117 4.34 17.40 1.79
C GLY A 117 5.00 18.12 2.97
N ASN A 118 4.55 17.96 4.21
CA ASN A 118 5.27 18.46 5.38
C ASN A 118 6.52 17.60 5.63
N ALA A 119 7.70 18.21 5.51
CA ALA A 119 8.99 17.58 5.77
C ALA A 119 9.10 16.97 7.19
N ASP A 120 8.41 17.55 8.16
CA ASP A 120 8.40 17.11 9.55
C ASP A 120 7.65 15.79 9.79
N VAL A 121 6.81 15.38 8.82
CA VAL A 121 6.05 14.14 8.85
C VAL A 121 6.76 13.01 8.08
N GLN A 122 7.83 13.33 7.36
CA GLN A 122 8.67 12.33 6.69
C GLN A 122 9.54 11.64 7.74
N GLY A 123 9.48 10.32 7.83
CA GLY A 123 10.38 9.55 8.68
C GLY A 123 11.88 9.87 8.40
N ARG A 124 12.77 9.31 9.18
CA ARG A 124 14.23 9.44 9.00
C ARG A 124 14.71 8.90 7.66
N THR A 125 13.99 7.92 7.12
CA THR A 125 14.22 7.33 5.79
C THR A 125 12.89 7.13 5.06
N THR A 126 12.92 6.65 3.83
CA THR A 126 11.75 6.40 3.00
C THR A 126 11.89 5.04 2.31
N ILE A 127 10.77 4.42 1.95
CA ILE A 127 10.75 3.20 1.13
C ILE A 127 11.57 3.39 -0.15
N ARG A 128 11.54 4.59 -0.74
CA ARG A 128 12.30 4.93 -1.94
C ARG A 128 13.81 4.78 -1.76
N ARG A 129 14.34 5.10 -0.59
CA ARG A 129 15.78 4.96 -0.27
C ARG A 129 16.14 3.52 0.09
N GLU A 130 15.25 2.84 0.79
CA GLU A 130 15.51 1.54 1.40
C GLU A 130 15.17 0.34 0.50
N CYS A 131 14.45 0.54 -0.60
CA CYS A 131 14.01 -0.55 -1.47
C CYS A 131 15.16 -1.46 -1.96
N LYS A 132 16.36 -0.92 -2.10
CA LYS A 132 17.56 -1.68 -2.44
C LYS A 132 17.93 -2.76 -1.42
N ASN A 133 17.45 -2.63 -0.19
CA ASN A 133 17.71 -3.56 0.91
C ASN A 133 16.62 -4.64 1.06
N PHE A 134 15.54 -4.59 0.27
CA PHE A 134 14.41 -5.53 0.39
C PHE A 134 14.78 -6.98 0.15
N TYR A 135 15.83 -7.24 -0.64
CA TYR A 135 16.31 -8.60 -0.88
C TYR A 135 16.74 -9.32 0.42
N HIS A 136 17.06 -8.59 1.48
CA HIS A 136 17.38 -9.18 2.78
C HIS A 136 16.16 -9.82 3.46
N PHE A 137 14.96 -9.38 3.10
CA PHE A 137 13.70 -9.79 3.74
C PHE A 137 12.93 -10.85 2.96
N VAL A 138 13.42 -11.25 1.80
CA VAL A 138 12.82 -12.30 0.97
C VAL A 138 13.70 -13.54 0.92
N LYS A 139 13.08 -14.73 0.81
CA LYS A 139 13.78 -16.00 0.68
C LYS A 139 14.59 -16.03 -0.62
N GLY A 140 15.78 -16.56 -0.56
CA GLY A 140 16.70 -16.59 -1.71
C GLY A 140 17.46 -15.28 -1.95
N GLY A 141 17.15 -14.20 -1.23
CA GLY A 141 17.86 -12.93 -1.38
C GLY A 141 19.16 -12.88 -0.57
N ASN A 142 19.09 -13.22 0.71
CA ASN A 142 20.27 -13.31 1.59
C ASN A 142 20.08 -14.42 2.63
N ASP A 143 20.26 -15.65 2.22
CA ASP A 143 20.04 -16.82 3.07
C ASP A 143 21.16 -17.00 4.13
N ALA A 144 22.32 -16.38 3.94
CA ALA A 144 23.40 -16.39 4.92
C ALA A 144 23.09 -15.56 6.17
N MET A 145 22.09 -14.67 6.10
CA MET A 145 21.69 -13.82 7.23
C MET A 145 20.89 -14.61 8.25
N LYS A 146 21.29 -14.55 9.53
CA LYS A 146 20.52 -15.15 10.65
C LYS A 146 19.15 -14.47 10.80
N ASN A 147 18.11 -15.25 11.10
CA ASN A 147 16.74 -14.75 11.23
C ASN A 147 16.62 -13.61 12.23
N LEU A 148 17.19 -13.75 13.43
CA LEU A 148 17.16 -12.70 14.45
C LEU A 148 17.73 -11.37 13.92
N ARG A 149 18.83 -11.40 13.16
CA ARG A 149 19.41 -10.19 12.56
C ARG A 149 18.51 -9.60 11.50
N ARG A 150 17.84 -10.45 10.71
CA ARG A 150 16.88 -10.04 9.68
C ARG A 150 15.68 -9.34 10.30
N GLU A 151 15.11 -9.92 11.34
CA GLU A 151 13.98 -9.35 12.09
C GLU A 151 14.36 -8.00 12.72
N SER A 152 15.51 -7.94 13.42
CA SER A 152 15.99 -6.68 14.00
C SER A 152 16.21 -5.60 12.94
N MET A 153 16.76 -5.98 11.77
CA MET A 153 16.96 -5.06 10.67
C MET A 153 15.63 -4.55 10.10
N PHE A 154 14.62 -5.43 10.01
CA PHE A 154 13.28 -5.05 9.55
C PHE A 154 12.60 -4.11 10.54
N ILE A 155 12.65 -4.39 11.83
CA ILE A 155 12.10 -3.52 12.89
C ILE A 155 12.76 -2.14 12.84
N ASN A 156 14.10 -2.08 12.75
CA ASN A 156 14.83 -0.82 12.62
C ASN A 156 14.44 -0.03 11.37
N LEU A 157 14.20 -0.72 10.26
CA LEU A 157 13.70 -0.10 9.04
C LEU A 157 12.32 0.53 9.27
N LEU A 158 11.37 -0.21 9.85
CA LEU A 158 10.03 0.29 10.15
C LEU A 158 10.06 1.51 11.08
N GLN A 159 10.94 1.50 12.08
CA GLN A 159 11.12 2.63 13.01
C GLN A 159 11.67 3.89 12.32
N GLY A 160 12.44 3.73 11.26
CA GLY A 160 12.98 4.85 10.48
C GLY A 160 12.02 5.43 9.44
N LEU A 161 10.97 4.70 9.08
CA LEU A 161 10.00 5.10 8.08
C LEU A 161 8.88 5.98 8.67
N HIS A 162 8.22 6.73 7.78
CA HIS A 162 6.92 7.31 8.10
C HIS A 162 5.94 6.19 8.53
N PRO A 163 5.09 6.37 9.56
CA PRO A 163 4.20 5.32 10.06
C PRO A 163 3.37 4.63 8.99
N LEU A 164 2.82 5.39 8.02
CA LEU A 164 2.04 4.82 6.92
C LEU A 164 2.89 4.06 5.89
N GLU A 165 4.17 4.41 5.71
CA GLU A 165 5.10 3.60 4.92
C GLU A 165 5.49 2.31 5.64
N ALA A 166 5.68 2.38 6.96
CA ALA A 166 5.94 1.20 7.78
C ALA A 166 4.76 0.21 7.72
N GLU A 167 3.53 0.72 7.79
CA GLU A 167 2.33 -0.10 7.62
C GLU A 167 2.27 -0.81 6.27
N ILE A 168 2.63 -0.12 5.17
CA ILE A 168 2.70 -0.74 3.84
C ILE A 168 3.68 -1.91 3.85
N LEU A 169 4.87 -1.75 4.43
CA LEU A 169 5.84 -2.84 4.48
C LEU A 169 5.36 -4.02 5.31
N ALA A 170 4.65 -3.76 6.42
CA ALA A 170 4.03 -4.82 7.21
C ALA A 170 2.97 -5.59 6.38
N LEU A 171 2.09 -4.88 5.67
CA LEU A 171 1.09 -5.49 4.79
C LEU A 171 1.71 -6.27 3.62
N VAL A 172 2.76 -5.72 3.01
CA VAL A 172 3.48 -6.37 1.90
C VAL A 172 4.17 -7.64 2.36
N LYS A 173 4.74 -7.63 3.55
CA LYS A 173 5.35 -8.81 4.19
C LYS A 173 4.37 -9.99 4.26
N ASP A 174 3.13 -9.72 4.62
CA ASP A 174 2.05 -10.72 4.78
C ASP A 174 1.17 -10.85 3.53
N LYS A 175 1.50 -10.15 2.42
CA LYS A 175 0.75 -10.14 1.15
C LYS A 175 -0.70 -9.62 1.27
N GLU A 176 -0.94 -8.71 2.20
CA GLU A 176 -2.26 -8.18 2.53
C GLU A 176 -2.53 -6.75 1.97
N LEU A 177 -1.67 -6.26 1.05
CA LEU A 177 -1.81 -4.91 0.50
C LEU A 177 -3.17 -4.68 -0.16
N GLU A 178 -3.72 -5.69 -0.84
CA GLU A 178 -5.01 -5.60 -1.53
C GLU A 178 -6.16 -5.34 -0.57
N SER A 179 -6.14 -5.90 0.63
CA SER A 179 -7.19 -5.76 1.64
C SER A 179 -7.42 -4.29 2.00
N LYS A 180 -6.35 -3.51 2.13
CA LYS A 180 -6.39 -2.09 2.49
C LYS A 180 -6.54 -1.17 1.29
N TYR A 181 -5.69 -1.33 0.28
CA TYR A 181 -5.60 -0.37 -0.83
C TYR A 181 -6.47 -0.73 -2.03
N LYS A 182 -7.11 -1.91 -2.03
CA LYS A 182 -8.01 -2.36 -3.12
C LYS A 182 -7.37 -2.27 -4.51
N ILE A 183 -6.08 -2.56 -4.57
CA ILE A 183 -5.29 -2.68 -5.79
C ILE A 183 -5.04 -4.16 -5.98
N SER A 184 -5.54 -4.74 -7.06
CA SER A 184 -5.35 -6.13 -7.41
C SER A 184 -4.12 -6.33 -8.30
N ARG A 185 -3.64 -7.57 -8.39
CA ARG A 185 -2.54 -7.96 -9.29
C ARG A 185 -2.81 -7.52 -10.74
N SER A 186 -4.03 -7.71 -11.24
CA SER A 186 -4.40 -7.33 -12.62
C SER A 186 -4.21 -5.83 -12.91
N ILE A 187 -4.48 -4.96 -11.92
CA ILE A 187 -4.23 -3.51 -12.05
C ILE A 187 -2.74 -3.22 -12.13
N VAL A 188 -1.92 -3.96 -11.37
CA VAL A 188 -0.47 -3.79 -11.38
C VAL A 188 0.14 -4.29 -12.69
N GLU A 189 -0.33 -5.41 -13.22
CA GLU A 189 0.09 -5.97 -14.52
C GLU A 189 -0.21 -4.98 -15.67
N GLU A 190 -1.38 -4.35 -15.65
CA GLU A 190 -1.75 -3.34 -16.62
C GLU A 190 -0.94 -2.04 -16.45
N ALA A 191 -0.63 -1.67 -15.21
CA ALA A 191 0.17 -0.47 -14.92
C ALA A 191 1.64 -0.65 -15.33
N TYR A 192 2.22 -1.82 -15.05
CA TYR A 192 3.64 -2.12 -15.20
C TYR A 192 3.86 -3.40 -16.00
N PRO A 193 3.68 -3.37 -17.32
CA PRO A 193 3.85 -4.55 -18.19
C PRO A 193 5.32 -5.01 -18.29
N ASP A 194 6.27 -4.21 -17.80
CA ASP A 194 7.68 -4.54 -17.72
C ASP A 194 8.04 -5.43 -16.52
N ILE A 195 7.13 -5.63 -15.58
CA ILE A 195 7.33 -6.56 -14.46
C ILE A 195 7.21 -7.99 -14.97
N VAL A 196 8.28 -8.76 -14.80
CA VAL A 196 8.27 -10.21 -15.11
C VAL A 196 7.77 -10.96 -13.89
N TRP A 197 6.54 -11.42 -13.96
CA TRP A 197 5.92 -12.24 -12.93
C TRP A 197 6.42 -13.68 -13.00
N ARG A 198 6.73 -14.25 -11.84
CA ARG A 198 7.12 -15.67 -11.75
C ARG A 198 6.04 -16.40 -10.98
N ASP A 199 5.05 -16.90 -11.70
CA ASP A 199 4.06 -17.78 -11.09
C ASP A 199 4.74 -19.09 -10.67
N ARG A 200 4.31 -19.67 -9.54
CA ARG A 200 4.76 -21.00 -9.15
C ARG A 200 4.28 -21.98 -10.21
N ALA A 201 5.23 -22.70 -10.81
CA ALA A 201 4.94 -23.86 -11.65
C ALA A 201 4.34 -24.99 -10.81
#